data_c22995966f868e7871e3229863747f43
#
_entry.id   c22995966f868e7871e3229863747f43
#
_cell.length_a   1.000
_cell.length_b   1.000
_cell.length_c   1.000
_cell.angle_alpha   90.00
_cell.angle_beta   90.00
_cell.angle_gamma   90.00
#
_symmetry.space_group_name_H-M   'P 1'
#
loop_
_entity.id
_entity.type
_entity.pdbx_description
1 polymer ?
#
loop_
_entity_poly.entity_id
_entity_poly.type
_entity_poly.pdbx_seq_one_letter_code
_entity_poly.pdbx_strand_id
1 'polypeptide(L)'
;MRLHVIACDILARPVYLCAARSPHVVDVTLLRRGLHNDPPDLRATLQAAIDATTPDHDAVVLGYGLCGGAAAGLEARDIPVILPRAHDCITLFLGARERYTAETSGPATYWYVADQLERGDGYGTGIGNFGVGSDTDAEMEATRAEYVAKYGDDNADYLMEVLGAWQVHYGRGAFISMGVADDTGSEAVAREQAERRGWAFERVEGNMILVRRLIDGDWGDDMLTLRPGERLAMSYDDGVVKAVPATPVAGG
;
A
#
# COMPACT_ATOMS: atom_id res chain seq x y z
N MET A 1 -17.46 -0.45 19.48
CA MET A 1 -17.00 -1.68 18.76
C MET A 1 -15.56 -1.99 19.17
N ARG A 2 -15.14 -3.22 19.00
CA ARG A 2 -13.74 -3.61 19.00
C ARG A 2 -13.33 -3.96 17.57
N LEU A 3 -12.37 -3.24 17.03
CA LEU A 3 -11.93 -3.35 15.65
C LEU A 3 -10.51 -3.91 15.57
N HIS A 4 -10.29 -4.85 14.65
CA HIS A 4 -8.94 -5.26 14.29
C HIS A 4 -8.54 -4.60 12.97
N VAL A 5 -7.65 -3.62 13.05
CA VAL A 5 -7.12 -2.91 11.88
C VAL A 5 -5.89 -3.64 11.36
N ILE A 6 -5.95 -4.13 10.13
CA ILE A 6 -4.82 -4.73 9.42
C ILE A 6 -4.42 -3.76 8.30
N ALA A 7 -3.23 -3.19 8.37
CA ALA A 7 -2.82 -2.15 7.44
C ALA A 7 -1.39 -2.34 6.93
N CYS A 8 -1.11 -1.77 5.75
CA CYS A 8 0.26 -1.63 5.26
C CYS A 8 1.05 -0.70 6.20
N ASP A 9 2.29 -1.03 6.51
CA ASP A 9 3.12 -0.27 7.44
C ASP A 9 3.48 1.13 6.94
N ILE A 10 3.29 1.44 5.65
CA ILE A 10 3.40 2.82 5.14
C ILE A 10 2.29 3.73 5.66
N LEU A 11 1.18 3.15 6.15
CA LEU A 11 0.08 3.87 6.78
C LEU A 11 0.20 3.92 8.32
N ALA A 12 1.33 3.51 8.88
CA ALA A 12 1.48 3.33 10.32
C ALA A 12 1.12 4.60 11.11
N ARG A 13 1.74 5.75 10.78
CA ARG A 13 1.46 7.00 11.49
C ARG A 13 -0.01 7.43 11.38
N PRO A 14 -0.61 7.52 10.19
CA PRO A 14 -2.03 7.78 10.05
C PRO A 14 -2.93 6.83 10.84
N VAL A 15 -2.66 5.51 10.75
CA VAL A 15 -3.44 4.49 11.44
C VAL A 15 -3.33 4.63 12.95
N TYR A 16 -2.12 4.73 13.51
CA TYR A 16 -1.95 4.88 14.96
C TYR A 16 -2.56 6.17 15.49
N LEU A 17 -2.44 7.29 14.76
CA LEU A 17 -3.05 8.54 15.18
C LEU A 17 -4.58 8.47 15.17
N CYS A 18 -5.18 7.85 14.15
CA CYS A 18 -6.62 7.64 14.09
C CYS A 18 -7.08 6.63 15.15
N ALA A 19 -6.36 5.53 15.34
CA ALA A 19 -6.68 4.53 16.37
C ALA A 19 -6.68 5.13 17.78
N ALA A 20 -5.68 5.97 18.09
CA ALA A 20 -5.59 6.64 19.39
C ALA A 20 -6.73 7.66 19.66
N ARG A 21 -7.42 8.10 18.61
CA ARG A 21 -8.53 9.08 18.69
C ARG A 21 -9.89 8.46 18.43
N SER A 22 -9.93 7.22 17.99
CA SER A 22 -11.18 6.52 17.67
C SER A 22 -12.07 6.36 18.90
N PRO A 23 -13.40 6.44 18.76
CA PRO A 23 -14.35 6.09 19.82
C PRO A 23 -14.42 4.58 20.08
N HIS A 24 -13.65 3.78 19.37
CA HIS A 24 -13.65 2.32 19.43
C HIS A 24 -12.39 1.77 20.09
N VAL A 25 -12.44 0.53 20.56
CA VAL A 25 -11.24 -0.24 20.90
C VAL A 25 -10.61 -0.71 19.60
N VAL A 26 -9.36 -0.36 19.36
CA VAL A 26 -8.68 -0.64 18.09
C VAL A 26 -7.40 -1.40 18.35
N ASP A 27 -7.36 -2.65 17.90
CA ASP A 27 -6.15 -3.45 17.82
C ASP A 27 -5.54 -3.30 16.43
N VAL A 28 -4.21 -3.08 16.33
CA VAL A 28 -3.55 -2.79 15.05
C VAL A 28 -2.50 -3.84 14.73
N THR A 29 -2.60 -4.42 13.54
CA THR A 29 -1.57 -5.25 12.93
C THR A 29 -1.04 -4.55 11.68
N LEU A 30 0.26 -4.27 11.64
CA LEU A 30 0.91 -3.73 10.46
C LEU A 30 1.61 -4.85 9.70
N LEU A 31 1.32 -4.95 8.40
CA LEU A 31 2.03 -5.83 7.49
C LEU A 31 3.07 -5.03 6.73
N ARG A 32 4.20 -5.67 6.45
CA ARG A 32 5.33 -5.00 5.79
C ARG A 32 4.94 -4.56 4.38
N ARG A 33 5.38 -3.38 4.00
CA ARG A 33 5.30 -2.92 2.61
C ARG A 33 6.12 -3.86 1.71
N GLY A 34 5.92 -3.75 0.40
CA GLY A 34 6.59 -4.62 -0.57
C GLY A 34 5.87 -5.92 -0.84
N LEU A 35 5.00 -6.39 0.05
CA LEU A 35 4.13 -7.54 -0.24
C LEU A 35 3.29 -7.34 -1.51
N HIS A 36 2.94 -6.10 -1.88
CA HIS A 36 2.20 -5.80 -3.11
C HIS A 36 2.98 -6.10 -4.39
N ASN A 37 4.30 -6.30 -4.32
CA ASN A 37 5.13 -6.72 -5.45
C ASN A 37 4.85 -8.20 -5.83
N ASP A 38 4.33 -8.99 -4.87
CA ASP A 38 3.83 -10.35 -5.09
C ASP A 38 2.35 -10.41 -4.66
N PRO A 39 1.40 -10.13 -5.58
CA PRO A 39 -0.02 -10.13 -5.26
C PRO A 39 -0.57 -11.42 -4.63
N PRO A 40 -0.16 -12.62 -5.05
CA PRO A 40 -0.50 -13.87 -4.37
C PRO A 40 -0.05 -13.92 -2.90
N ASP A 41 1.20 -13.51 -2.61
CA ASP A 41 1.74 -13.51 -1.25
C ASP A 41 1.04 -12.48 -0.35
N LEU A 42 0.78 -11.27 -0.86
CA LEU A 42 -0.01 -10.26 -0.14
C LEU A 42 -1.41 -10.79 0.20
N ARG A 43 -2.09 -11.43 -0.77
CA ARG A 43 -3.42 -12.02 -0.53
C ARG A 43 -3.38 -13.10 0.55
N ALA A 44 -2.43 -14.01 0.46
CA ALA A 44 -2.27 -15.08 1.45
C ALA A 44 -2.00 -14.53 2.85
N THR A 45 -1.11 -13.52 2.94
CA THR A 45 -0.76 -12.86 4.20
C THR A 45 -1.94 -12.10 4.79
N LEU A 46 -2.69 -11.35 3.97
CA LEU A 46 -3.90 -10.64 4.41
C LEU A 46 -4.98 -11.63 4.88
N GLN A 47 -5.22 -12.70 4.12
CA GLN A 47 -6.21 -13.71 4.52
C GLN A 47 -5.82 -14.39 5.82
N ALA A 48 -4.55 -14.75 5.99
CA ALA A 48 -4.06 -15.34 7.23
C ALA A 48 -4.27 -14.40 8.44
N ALA A 49 -4.05 -13.09 8.26
CA ALA A 49 -4.29 -12.09 9.30
C ALA A 49 -5.79 -11.90 9.62
N ILE A 50 -6.65 -11.98 8.60
CA ILE A 50 -8.12 -11.98 8.77
C ILE A 50 -8.53 -13.23 9.55
N ASP A 51 -8.05 -14.41 9.15
CA ASP A 51 -8.39 -15.70 9.75
C ASP A 51 -7.88 -15.84 11.20
N ALA A 52 -6.79 -15.13 11.55
CA ALA A 52 -6.24 -15.07 12.89
C ALA A 52 -6.98 -14.09 13.83
N THR A 53 -7.90 -13.28 13.28
CA THR A 53 -8.67 -12.34 14.11
C THR A 53 -9.62 -13.10 15.03
N THR A 54 -9.56 -12.78 16.31
CA THR A 54 -10.38 -13.47 17.33
C THR A 54 -11.85 -13.03 17.30
N PRO A 55 -12.81 -13.91 17.65
CA PRO A 55 -14.25 -13.61 17.55
C PRO A 55 -14.76 -12.54 18.50
N ASP A 56 -13.93 -12.02 19.40
CA ASP A 56 -14.27 -10.92 20.29
C ASP A 56 -14.13 -9.53 19.61
N HIS A 57 -13.69 -9.50 18.36
CA HIS A 57 -13.75 -8.31 17.49
C HIS A 57 -15.09 -8.23 16.76
N ASP A 58 -15.61 -7.01 16.62
CA ASP A 58 -16.85 -6.73 15.91
C ASP A 58 -16.62 -6.68 14.37
N ALA A 59 -15.41 -6.33 13.95
CA ALA A 59 -15.04 -6.26 12.54
C ALA A 59 -13.51 -6.28 12.33
N VAL A 60 -13.10 -6.77 11.15
CA VAL A 60 -11.77 -6.54 10.59
C VAL A 60 -11.83 -5.31 9.69
N VAL A 61 -10.85 -4.43 9.81
CA VAL A 61 -10.72 -3.21 9.02
C VAL A 61 -9.41 -3.23 8.25
N LEU A 62 -9.46 -3.20 6.92
CA LEU A 62 -8.27 -3.28 6.09
C LEU A 62 -7.82 -1.87 5.65
N GLY A 63 -6.65 -1.44 6.11
CA GLY A 63 -5.93 -0.27 5.61
C GLY A 63 -5.17 -0.61 4.32
N TYR A 64 -5.89 -1.10 3.31
CA TYR A 64 -5.39 -1.50 1.99
C TYR A 64 -6.35 -1.06 0.90
N GLY A 65 -5.82 -0.74 -0.29
CA GLY A 65 -6.61 -0.69 -1.52
C GLY A 65 -6.64 -2.04 -2.22
N LEU A 66 -7.04 -2.04 -3.49
CA LEU A 66 -7.00 -3.21 -4.37
C LEU A 66 -5.57 -3.71 -4.61
N CYS A 67 -4.57 -2.80 -4.60
CA CYS A 67 -3.14 -3.06 -4.69
C CYS A 67 -2.78 -4.03 -5.84
N GLY A 68 -3.07 -3.61 -7.08
CA GLY A 68 -2.78 -4.44 -8.26
C GLY A 68 -3.60 -5.72 -8.36
N GLY A 69 -4.72 -5.81 -7.66
CA GLY A 69 -5.57 -7.01 -7.60
C GLY A 69 -5.23 -7.97 -6.45
N ALA A 70 -4.24 -7.65 -5.62
CA ALA A 70 -3.83 -8.50 -4.51
C ALA A 70 -4.96 -8.74 -3.50
N ALA A 71 -5.77 -7.72 -3.20
CA ALA A 71 -6.90 -7.86 -2.30
C ALA A 71 -8.08 -8.67 -2.89
N ALA A 72 -8.17 -8.85 -4.21
CA ALA A 72 -9.24 -9.62 -4.81
C ALA A 72 -9.17 -11.10 -4.38
N GLY A 73 -10.30 -11.65 -3.96
CA GLY A 73 -10.41 -13.01 -3.43
C GLY A 73 -10.33 -13.13 -1.92
N LEU A 74 -10.05 -12.05 -1.18
CA LEU A 74 -10.15 -12.05 0.28
C LEU A 74 -11.59 -12.35 0.72
N GLU A 75 -11.74 -13.16 1.74
CA GLU A 75 -13.03 -13.64 2.25
C GLU A 75 -13.26 -13.18 3.70
N ALA A 76 -14.47 -12.72 3.98
CA ALA A 76 -14.93 -12.55 5.35
C ALA A 76 -15.34 -13.90 5.93
N ARG A 77 -14.82 -14.22 7.14
CA ARG A 77 -15.14 -15.46 7.87
C ARG A 77 -16.35 -15.22 8.77
N ASP A 78 -16.15 -15.18 10.05
CA ASP A 78 -17.23 -15.10 11.05
C ASP A 78 -17.66 -13.66 11.36
N ILE A 79 -16.78 -12.69 11.06
CA ILE A 79 -17.01 -11.26 11.28
C ILE A 79 -16.83 -10.48 9.96
N PRO A 80 -17.49 -9.32 9.82
CA PRO A 80 -17.38 -8.52 8.61
C PRO A 80 -15.95 -7.99 8.40
N VAL A 81 -15.57 -7.86 7.13
CA VAL A 81 -14.32 -7.22 6.70
C VAL A 81 -14.64 -5.93 5.96
N ILE A 82 -14.10 -4.83 6.43
CA ILE A 82 -14.30 -3.50 5.85
C ILE A 82 -13.01 -3.03 5.19
N LEU A 83 -13.13 -2.50 3.98
CA LEU A 83 -12.01 -1.92 3.26
C LEU A 83 -12.43 -0.71 2.43
N PRO A 84 -11.51 0.24 2.16
CA PRO A 84 -11.82 1.38 1.31
C PRO A 84 -11.97 0.95 -0.16
N ARG A 85 -12.86 1.64 -0.87
CA ARG A 85 -12.98 1.55 -2.33
C ARG A 85 -11.84 2.33 -2.98
N ALA A 86 -10.64 1.77 -2.93
CA ALA A 86 -9.41 2.42 -3.35
C ALA A 86 -8.60 1.52 -4.28
N HIS A 87 -7.97 2.10 -5.31
CA HIS A 87 -7.05 1.37 -6.18
C HIS A 87 -5.80 0.92 -5.43
N ASP A 88 -5.27 1.81 -4.60
CA ASP A 88 -4.06 1.58 -3.80
C ASP A 88 -4.06 2.48 -2.55
N CYS A 89 -2.96 2.41 -1.79
CA CYS A 89 -2.79 3.20 -0.56
C CYS A 89 -2.69 4.72 -0.82
N ILE A 90 -2.33 5.17 -2.02
CA ILE A 90 -2.25 6.61 -2.36
C ILE A 90 -3.63 7.25 -2.24
N THR A 91 -4.69 6.53 -2.61
CA THR A 91 -6.07 7.00 -2.39
C THR A 91 -6.34 7.31 -0.92
N LEU A 92 -5.84 6.47 0.00
CA LEU A 92 -5.98 6.68 1.45
C LEU A 92 -5.20 7.90 1.93
N PHE A 93 -4.01 8.14 1.40
CA PHE A 93 -3.21 9.32 1.71
C PHE A 93 -3.82 10.61 1.14
N LEU A 94 -4.41 10.55 -0.05
CA LEU A 94 -5.07 11.70 -0.68
C LEU A 94 -6.46 11.99 -0.07
N GLY A 95 -7.08 11.01 0.57
CA GLY A 95 -8.32 11.16 1.31
C GLY A 95 -9.60 11.14 0.47
N ALA A 96 -9.51 10.96 -0.86
CA ALA A 96 -10.67 10.85 -1.75
C ALA A 96 -10.30 10.17 -3.07
N ARG A 97 -11.24 9.38 -3.64
CA ARG A 97 -11.09 8.76 -4.97
C ARG A 97 -11.00 9.78 -6.09
N GLU A 98 -11.82 10.82 -6.02
CA GLU A 98 -11.86 11.91 -7.00
C GLU A 98 -10.52 12.64 -7.03
N ARG A 99 -9.90 12.84 -5.86
CA ARG A 99 -8.58 13.44 -5.76
C ARG A 99 -7.51 12.53 -6.34
N TYR A 100 -7.57 11.23 -6.07
CA TYR A 100 -6.68 10.25 -6.69
C TYR A 100 -6.77 10.29 -8.21
N THR A 101 -8.00 10.29 -8.76
CA THR A 101 -8.23 10.39 -10.22
C THR A 101 -7.66 11.69 -10.79
N ALA A 102 -7.88 12.82 -10.12
CA ALA A 102 -7.35 14.12 -10.56
C ALA A 102 -5.82 14.14 -10.56
N GLU A 103 -5.18 13.65 -9.50
CA GLU A 103 -3.73 13.63 -9.36
C GLU A 103 -3.04 12.63 -10.31
N THR A 104 -3.74 11.57 -10.72
CA THR A 104 -3.21 10.55 -11.64
C THR A 104 -3.59 10.76 -13.10
N SER A 105 -4.35 11.80 -13.42
CA SER A 105 -4.74 12.13 -14.80
C SER A 105 -3.62 12.79 -15.62
N GLY A 106 -2.54 13.23 -14.97
CA GLY A 106 -1.38 13.86 -15.57
C GLY A 106 -0.24 12.88 -15.90
N PRO A 107 1.02 13.35 -15.85
CA PRO A 107 2.18 12.48 -16.03
C PRO A 107 2.21 11.35 -14.99
N ALA A 108 2.73 10.20 -15.40
CA ALA A 108 2.94 9.11 -14.45
C ALA A 108 3.74 9.60 -13.24
N THR A 109 3.19 9.41 -12.06
CA THR A 109 3.70 9.98 -10.81
C THR A 109 4.22 8.88 -9.89
N TYR A 110 5.47 9.02 -9.47
CA TYR A 110 6.02 8.24 -8.37
C TYR A 110 5.69 8.92 -7.04
N TRP A 111 5.09 8.16 -6.13
CA TRP A 111 4.59 8.69 -4.86
C TRP A 111 5.54 8.37 -3.72
N TYR A 112 5.81 9.38 -2.91
CA TYR A 112 6.62 9.28 -1.70
C TYR A 112 5.76 9.63 -0.47
N VAL A 113 6.00 8.92 0.62
CA VAL A 113 5.46 9.24 1.94
C VAL A 113 6.56 9.02 2.99
N ALA A 114 6.48 9.73 4.12
CA ALA A 114 7.52 9.67 5.15
C ALA A 114 7.75 8.23 5.67
N ASP A 115 6.69 7.50 6.02
CA ASP A 115 6.81 6.12 6.50
C ASP A 115 7.48 5.18 5.48
N GLN A 116 7.30 5.44 4.16
CA GLN A 116 7.98 4.67 3.12
C GLN A 116 9.50 4.90 3.16
N LEU A 117 9.95 6.14 3.26
CA LEU A 117 11.36 6.51 3.21
C LEU A 117 12.08 6.15 4.52
N GLU A 118 11.43 6.34 5.66
CA GLU A 118 12.05 6.15 6.97
C GLU A 118 12.11 4.70 7.43
N ARG A 119 11.15 3.86 7.01
CA ARG A 119 11.12 2.45 7.43
C ARG A 119 12.12 1.57 6.69
N GLY A 120 12.78 2.09 5.65
CA GLY A 120 13.71 1.32 4.81
C GLY A 120 13.03 0.15 4.10
N ASP A 121 13.76 -0.54 3.26
CA ASP A 121 13.22 -1.66 2.49
C ASP A 121 13.23 -2.95 3.27
N GLY A 122 12.98 -3.13 4.34
CA GLY A 122 12.93 -4.37 5.14
C GLY A 122 12.84 -5.71 4.40
N TYR A 123 12.87 -5.70 3.06
CA TYR A 123 13.08 -6.81 2.14
C TYR A 123 14.54 -6.74 1.66
N GLY A 124 15.30 -7.76 1.98
CA GLY A 124 16.65 -7.92 1.49
C GLY A 124 16.71 -7.89 -0.05
N THR A 125 17.88 -7.69 -0.57
CA THR A 125 18.27 -7.61 -1.98
C THR A 125 17.73 -8.77 -2.84
N GLY A 126 16.44 -8.84 -3.06
CA GLY A 126 15.79 -9.81 -3.95
C GLY A 126 15.32 -9.13 -5.24
N ILE A 127 15.41 -9.82 -6.35
CA ILE A 127 15.02 -9.39 -7.71
C ILE A 127 13.60 -8.77 -7.78
N GLY A 128 12.75 -8.98 -6.77
CA GLY A 128 11.39 -8.44 -6.71
C GLY A 128 11.26 -7.01 -6.16
N ASN A 129 12.33 -6.40 -5.67
CA ASN A 129 12.27 -5.10 -4.99
C ASN A 129 12.66 -3.89 -5.85
N PHE A 130 12.97 -4.12 -7.11
CA PHE A 130 13.29 -3.04 -8.03
C PHE A 130 12.05 -2.22 -8.35
N GLY A 131 11.97 -1.06 -7.77
CA GLY A 131 10.93 -0.10 -8.10
C GLY A 131 10.36 0.69 -6.94
N VAL A 132 10.55 0.27 -5.69
CA VAL A 132 9.95 0.96 -4.55
C VAL A 132 10.95 1.01 -3.39
N GLY A 133 11.82 2.01 -3.40
CA GLY A 133 12.52 2.45 -2.20
C GLY A 133 13.96 1.98 -1.98
N SER A 134 14.54 1.11 -2.79
CA SER A 134 15.96 0.73 -2.71
C SER A 134 16.77 1.43 -3.79
N ASP A 135 16.94 2.74 -3.66
CA ASP A 135 17.61 3.54 -4.67
C ASP A 135 18.76 4.36 -4.08
N THR A 136 19.39 3.87 -3.04
CA THR A 136 20.69 4.42 -2.66
C THR A 136 21.74 3.90 -3.64
N ASP A 137 22.70 4.75 -4.02
CA ASP A 137 23.80 4.36 -4.90
C ASP A 137 24.52 3.11 -4.35
N ALA A 138 24.60 2.98 -3.02
CA ALA A 138 25.19 1.83 -2.35
C ALA A 138 24.40 0.52 -2.56
N GLU A 139 23.07 0.57 -2.56
CA GLU A 139 22.22 -0.61 -2.81
C GLU A 139 22.25 -1.02 -4.28
N MET A 140 22.25 -0.04 -5.19
CA MET A 140 22.41 -0.29 -6.61
C MET A 140 23.77 -0.92 -6.93
N GLU A 141 24.83 -0.42 -6.30
CA GLU A 141 26.18 -0.96 -6.46
C GLU A 141 26.29 -2.36 -5.87
N ALA A 142 25.71 -2.62 -4.70
CA ALA A 142 25.66 -3.96 -4.08
C ALA A 142 24.91 -4.95 -4.96
N THR A 143 23.78 -4.56 -5.55
CA THR A 143 23.00 -5.39 -6.47
C THR A 143 23.77 -5.67 -7.75
N ARG A 144 24.42 -4.65 -8.32
CA ARG A 144 25.27 -4.84 -9.49
C ARG A 144 26.40 -5.82 -9.19
N ALA A 145 27.06 -5.70 -8.02
CA ALA A 145 28.14 -6.60 -7.61
C ALA A 145 27.65 -8.05 -7.47
N GLU A 146 26.43 -8.26 -6.94
CA GLU A 146 25.83 -9.59 -6.87
C GLU A 146 25.59 -10.17 -8.27
N TYR A 147 25.07 -9.36 -9.21
CA TYR A 147 24.84 -9.81 -10.59
C TYR A 147 26.13 -10.07 -11.34
N VAL A 148 27.15 -9.24 -11.12
CA VAL A 148 28.49 -9.50 -11.67
C VAL A 148 29.02 -10.86 -11.20
N ALA A 149 28.91 -11.14 -9.90
CA ALA A 149 29.36 -12.41 -9.34
C ALA A 149 28.60 -13.62 -9.90
N LYS A 150 27.31 -13.45 -10.25
CA LYS A 150 26.43 -14.52 -10.70
C LYS A 150 26.37 -14.69 -12.21
N TYR A 151 26.46 -13.61 -12.97
CA TYR A 151 26.18 -13.60 -14.40
C TYR A 151 27.26 -12.97 -15.27
N GLY A 152 28.33 -12.38 -14.67
CA GLY A 152 29.38 -11.61 -15.35
C GLY A 152 28.98 -10.15 -15.61
N ASP A 153 29.97 -9.31 -15.93
CA ASP A 153 29.81 -7.84 -16.06
C ASP A 153 28.76 -7.46 -17.12
N ASP A 154 28.85 -7.99 -18.34
CA ASP A 154 27.97 -7.62 -19.44
C ASP A 154 26.50 -7.93 -19.14
N ASN A 155 26.24 -9.10 -18.51
CA ASN A 155 24.87 -9.48 -18.14
C ASN A 155 24.38 -8.70 -16.93
N ALA A 156 25.28 -8.35 -15.99
CA ALA A 156 24.92 -7.49 -14.86
C ALA A 156 24.50 -6.10 -15.32
N ASP A 157 25.25 -5.48 -16.23
CA ASP A 157 24.90 -4.17 -16.78
C ASP A 157 23.58 -4.19 -17.53
N TYR A 158 23.33 -5.22 -18.35
CA TYR A 158 22.03 -5.41 -19.00
C TYR A 158 20.88 -5.57 -17.98
N LEU A 159 21.08 -6.38 -16.94
CA LEU A 159 20.07 -6.55 -15.90
C LEU A 159 19.80 -5.25 -15.16
N MET A 160 20.84 -4.48 -14.84
CA MET A 160 20.69 -3.17 -14.19
C MET A 160 19.94 -2.17 -15.08
N GLU A 161 20.20 -2.16 -16.40
CA GLU A 161 19.46 -1.35 -17.37
C GLU A 161 17.98 -1.74 -17.42
N VAL A 162 17.67 -3.03 -17.55
CA VAL A 162 16.28 -3.55 -17.57
C VAL A 162 15.56 -3.23 -16.27
N LEU A 163 16.23 -3.38 -15.14
CA LEU A 163 15.68 -3.10 -13.82
C LEU A 163 15.46 -1.59 -13.59
N GLY A 164 16.30 -0.74 -14.18
CA GLY A 164 16.14 0.71 -14.14
C GLY A 164 15.13 1.27 -15.16
N ALA A 165 14.72 0.47 -16.15
CA ALA A 165 13.90 0.95 -17.27
C ALA A 165 12.52 1.49 -16.86
N TRP A 166 11.98 1.06 -15.72
CA TRP A 166 10.71 1.57 -15.19
C TRP A 166 10.76 3.08 -14.88
N GLN A 167 11.92 3.62 -14.54
CA GLN A 167 12.10 5.02 -14.14
C GLN A 167 11.77 6.00 -15.27
N VAL A 168 12.01 5.59 -16.52
CA VAL A 168 11.73 6.43 -17.70
C VAL A 168 10.24 6.66 -17.95
N HIS A 169 9.38 5.86 -17.33
CA HIS A 169 7.93 6.02 -17.46
C HIS A 169 7.35 7.08 -16.53
N TYR A 170 8.13 7.55 -15.54
CA TYR A 170 7.70 8.59 -14.61
C TYR A 170 8.26 9.95 -15.00
N GLY A 171 7.43 10.97 -14.87
CA GLY A 171 7.82 12.37 -15.12
C GLY A 171 7.67 13.25 -13.89
N ARG A 172 7.05 12.73 -12.82
CA ARG A 172 6.74 13.44 -11.58
C ARG A 172 7.07 12.60 -10.37
N GLY A 173 7.77 13.19 -9.39
CA GLY A 173 7.92 12.65 -8.04
C GLY A 173 7.08 13.47 -7.06
N ALA A 174 6.07 12.89 -6.44
CA ALA A 174 5.18 13.59 -5.54
C ALA A 174 5.33 13.08 -4.10
N PHE A 175 5.71 13.97 -3.18
CA PHE A 175 5.77 13.68 -1.75
C PHE A 175 4.46 14.08 -1.07
N ILE A 176 3.76 13.10 -0.49
CA ILE A 176 2.52 13.36 0.25
C ILE A 176 2.86 13.61 1.72
N SER A 177 2.65 14.85 2.17
CA SER A 177 2.77 15.23 3.57
C SER A 177 1.44 15.04 4.29
N MET A 178 1.45 14.22 5.34
CA MET A 178 0.23 13.94 6.13
C MET A 178 0.07 14.87 7.32
N GLY A 179 1.07 15.70 7.62
CA GLY A 179 1.04 16.61 8.78
C GLY A 179 0.95 15.87 10.13
N VAL A 180 1.39 14.62 10.20
CA VAL A 180 1.31 13.81 11.43
C VAL A 180 2.59 13.95 12.27
N ALA A 181 3.72 14.16 11.62
CA ALA A 181 5.02 14.36 12.23
C ALA A 181 5.82 15.37 11.42
N ASP A 182 7.00 15.76 11.90
CA ASP A 182 7.96 16.49 11.07
C ASP A 182 8.49 15.57 9.97
N ASP A 183 8.14 15.88 8.75
CA ASP A 183 8.48 15.10 7.55
C ASP A 183 9.50 15.81 6.64
N THR A 184 10.12 16.91 7.13
CA THR A 184 11.06 17.73 6.34
C THR A 184 12.27 16.94 5.87
N GLY A 185 12.80 16.03 6.67
CA GLY A 185 13.89 15.14 6.30
C GLY A 185 13.50 14.17 5.17
N SER A 186 12.32 13.56 5.28
CA SER A 186 11.79 12.64 4.28
C SER A 186 11.43 13.37 2.99
N GLU A 187 10.88 14.58 3.06
CA GLU A 187 10.63 15.42 1.89
C GLU A 187 11.93 15.77 1.15
N ALA A 188 13.00 16.10 1.88
CA ALA A 188 14.29 16.41 1.29
C ALA A 188 14.86 15.20 0.51
N VAL A 189 14.77 14.00 1.09
CA VAL A 189 15.18 12.75 0.43
C VAL A 189 14.34 12.48 -0.82
N ALA A 190 13.03 12.64 -0.75
CA ALA A 190 12.13 12.45 -1.89
C ALA A 190 12.46 13.42 -3.04
N ARG A 191 12.73 14.68 -2.70
CA ARG A 191 13.13 15.72 -3.66
C ARG A 191 14.44 15.34 -4.36
N GLU A 192 15.46 15.00 -3.59
CA GLU A 192 16.76 14.59 -4.13
C GLU A 192 16.61 13.37 -5.06
N GLN A 193 15.82 12.38 -4.68
CA GLN A 193 15.57 11.20 -5.49
C GLN A 193 14.84 11.55 -6.80
N ALA A 194 13.84 12.42 -6.77
CA ALA A 194 13.13 12.86 -7.97
C ALA A 194 14.05 13.65 -8.92
N GLU A 195 14.85 14.58 -8.37
CA GLU A 195 15.78 15.39 -9.15
C GLU A 195 16.87 14.55 -9.82
N ARG A 196 17.43 13.55 -9.12
CA ARG A 196 18.42 12.61 -9.69
C ARG A 196 17.86 11.84 -10.89
N ARG A 197 16.55 11.54 -10.89
CA ARG A 197 15.87 10.83 -11.98
C ARG A 197 15.34 11.75 -13.08
N GLY A 198 15.52 13.07 -12.94
CA GLY A 198 15.00 14.06 -13.87
C GLY A 198 13.47 14.23 -13.81
N TRP A 199 12.84 13.83 -12.68
CA TRP A 199 11.41 14.02 -12.45
C TRP A 199 11.12 15.39 -11.86
N ALA A 200 9.99 15.99 -12.24
CA ALA A 200 9.50 17.17 -11.56
C ALA A 200 9.08 16.82 -10.15
N PHE A 201 9.67 17.47 -9.14
CA PHE A 201 9.28 17.26 -7.75
C PHE A 201 8.09 18.14 -7.36
N GLU A 202 7.16 17.57 -6.62
CA GLU A 202 6.02 18.28 -6.05
C GLU A 202 5.71 17.80 -4.64
N ARG A 203 5.38 18.74 -3.72
CA ARG A 203 4.79 18.45 -2.43
C ARG A 203 3.28 18.49 -2.55
N VAL A 204 2.62 17.43 -2.10
CA VAL A 204 1.16 17.28 -2.09
C VAL A 204 0.68 17.18 -0.64
N GLU A 205 -0.31 17.99 -0.27
CA GLU A 205 -0.92 17.87 1.06
C GLU A 205 -1.83 16.65 1.12
N GLY A 206 -1.55 15.73 2.04
CA GLY A 206 -2.38 14.57 2.31
C GLY A 206 -3.67 14.92 3.07
N ASN A 207 -4.56 13.95 3.17
CA ASN A 207 -5.80 14.10 3.94
C ASN A 207 -6.16 12.79 4.65
N MET A 208 -6.30 12.84 5.95
CA MET A 208 -6.56 11.67 6.79
C MET A 208 -8.03 11.24 6.82
N ILE A 209 -8.93 11.92 6.08
CA ILE A 209 -10.38 11.70 6.21
C ILE A 209 -10.77 10.23 5.97
N LEU A 210 -10.23 9.57 4.93
CA LEU A 210 -10.55 8.18 4.64
C LEU A 210 -10.03 7.23 5.72
N VAL A 211 -8.78 7.42 6.17
CA VAL A 211 -8.20 6.59 7.25
C VAL A 211 -9.00 6.78 8.54
N ARG A 212 -9.37 8.03 8.87
CA ARG A 212 -10.18 8.33 10.05
C ARG A 212 -11.55 7.68 9.97
N ARG A 213 -12.31 7.89 8.88
CA ARG A 213 -13.64 7.30 8.68
C ARG A 213 -13.58 5.77 8.75
N LEU A 214 -12.55 5.18 8.17
CA LEU A 214 -12.32 3.73 8.19
C LEU A 214 -12.20 3.20 9.64
N ILE A 215 -11.42 3.89 10.48
CA ILE A 215 -11.13 3.48 11.86
C ILE A 215 -12.23 3.92 12.85
N ASP A 216 -12.94 5.02 12.56
CA ASP A 216 -14.04 5.52 13.39
C ASP A 216 -15.38 4.81 13.12
N GLY A 217 -15.42 3.84 12.20
CA GLY A 217 -16.65 3.09 11.89
C GLY A 217 -17.64 3.86 11.01
N ASP A 218 -17.23 4.96 10.39
CA ASP A 218 -18.04 5.74 9.44
C ASP A 218 -17.92 5.15 8.02
N TRP A 219 -18.52 3.98 7.84
CA TRP A 219 -18.41 3.16 6.63
C TRP A 219 -19.52 3.48 5.62
N GLY A 220 -19.50 4.69 5.06
CA GLY A 220 -20.40 5.09 3.98
C GLY A 220 -19.94 4.57 2.60
N ASP A 221 -20.31 5.30 1.55
CA ASP A 221 -20.11 4.89 0.14
C ASP A 221 -18.62 4.70 -0.26
N ASP A 222 -17.70 5.31 0.48
CA ASP A 222 -16.25 5.15 0.25
C ASP A 222 -15.69 3.81 0.73
N MET A 223 -16.47 3.03 1.48
CA MET A 223 -16.07 1.75 2.04
C MET A 223 -16.89 0.61 1.45
N LEU A 224 -16.27 -0.56 1.36
CA LEU A 224 -16.96 -1.82 1.08
C LEU A 224 -16.98 -2.65 2.37
N THR A 225 -18.14 -3.19 2.69
CA THR A 225 -18.29 -4.19 3.75
C THR A 225 -18.51 -5.56 3.11
N LEU A 226 -17.59 -6.49 3.37
CA LEU A 226 -17.80 -7.92 3.12
C LEU A 226 -18.47 -8.52 4.34
N ARG A 227 -19.62 -9.13 4.15
CA ARG A 227 -20.30 -9.89 5.22
C ARG A 227 -19.72 -11.31 5.30
N PRO A 228 -19.89 -12.00 6.43
CA PRO A 228 -19.55 -13.41 6.51
C PRO A 228 -20.10 -14.22 5.32
N GLY A 229 -19.23 -15.01 4.70
CA GLY A 229 -19.55 -15.77 3.48
C GLY A 229 -19.47 -14.98 2.16
N GLU A 230 -19.01 -13.74 2.20
CA GLU A 230 -18.70 -12.95 1.00
C GLU A 230 -17.18 -12.85 0.78
N ARG A 231 -16.81 -12.66 -0.48
CA ARG A 231 -15.43 -12.40 -0.91
C ARG A 231 -15.32 -11.14 -1.73
N LEU A 232 -14.14 -10.56 -1.71
CA LEU A 232 -13.80 -9.40 -2.51
C LEU A 232 -13.62 -9.76 -3.98
N ALA A 233 -14.25 -9.03 -4.85
CA ALA A 233 -14.02 -9.07 -6.30
C ALA A 233 -13.67 -7.68 -6.81
N MET A 234 -12.93 -7.63 -7.91
CA MET A 234 -12.69 -6.39 -8.65
C MET A 234 -13.99 -5.91 -9.26
N SER A 235 -14.21 -4.59 -9.29
CA SER A 235 -15.22 -3.95 -10.11
C SER A 235 -14.54 -3.09 -11.15
N TYR A 236 -15.12 -3.07 -12.35
CA TYR A 236 -14.59 -2.26 -13.47
C TYR A 236 -15.36 -0.95 -13.63
N ASP A 237 -16.17 -0.62 -12.63
CA ASP A 237 -16.85 0.65 -12.47
C ASP A 237 -16.13 1.54 -11.44
N ASP A 238 -16.70 2.72 -11.18
CA ASP A 238 -16.17 3.68 -10.21
C ASP A 238 -16.11 3.14 -8.77
N GLY A 239 -16.72 1.98 -8.52
CA GLY A 239 -16.73 1.32 -7.21
C GLY A 239 -15.40 0.62 -6.85
N VAL A 240 -14.53 0.38 -7.83
CA VAL A 240 -13.20 -0.28 -7.71
C VAL A 240 -13.31 -1.74 -7.26
N VAL A 241 -14.09 -2.01 -6.21
CA VAL A 241 -14.28 -3.33 -5.59
C VAL A 241 -15.75 -3.58 -5.27
N LYS A 242 -16.13 -4.87 -5.24
CA LYS A 242 -17.48 -5.34 -4.89
C LYS A 242 -17.45 -6.62 -4.08
N ALA A 243 -18.50 -6.84 -3.30
CA ALA A 243 -18.75 -8.11 -2.63
C ALA A 243 -19.44 -9.09 -3.59
N VAL A 244 -19.01 -10.34 -3.57
CA VAL A 244 -19.67 -11.46 -4.24
C VAL A 244 -19.75 -12.65 -3.27
N PRO A 245 -20.69 -13.58 -3.42
CA PRO A 245 -20.71 -14.79 -2.58
C PRO A 245 -19.36 -15.53 -2.66
N ALA A 246 -18.83 -15.96 -1.51
CA ALA A 246 -17.71 -16.90 -1.49
C ALA A 246 -18.18 -18.21 -2.11
N THR A 247 -17.38 -18.78 -3.01
CA THR A 247 -17.72 -20.09 -3.58
C THR A 247 -17.68 -21.13 -2.45
N PRO A 248 -18.74 -21.92 -2.23
CA PRO A 248 -18.67 -22.98 -1.23
C PRO A 248 -17.45 -23.85 -1.57
N VAL A 249 -16.59 -24.07 -0.55
CA VAL A 249 -15.55 -25.11 -0.68
C VAL A 249 -16.32 -26.40 -0.90
N ALA A 250 -16.22 -26.99 -2.11
CA ALA A 250 -16.80 -28.28 -2.37
C ALA A 250 -16.21 -29.23 -1.33
N GLY A 251 -17.05 -29.68 -0.41
CA GLY A 251 -16.65 -30.55 0.70
C GLY A 251 -15.95 -31.78 0.13
N GLY A 252 -14.71 -31.98 0.55
CA GLY A 252 -14.02 -33.24 0.34
C GLY A 252 -14.49 -34.28 1.32
#